data_a0e7e52becc6e43d6a91430317937cb2
#
_entry.id   a0e7e52becc6e43d6a91430317937cb2
#
_cell.length_a   1.000
_cell.length_b   1.000
_cell.length_c   1.000
_cell.angle_alpha   90.00
_cell.angle_beta   90.00
_cell.angle_gamma   90.00
#
_symmetry.space_group_name_H-M   'P 1'
#
loop_
_entity.id
_entity.type
_entity.pdbx_description
1 polymer ?
#
loop_
_entity_poly.entity_id
_entity_poly.type
_entity_poly.pdbx_seq_one_letter_code
_entity_poly.pdbx_strand_id
1 'polypeptide(L)'
;MEETQRESMEYDVVIIGAGPSGLSTAIRLKQLASEQQSNISICVVEKGSEVGAHILSGNVLDPKALNELIPDWEEKGAPLKTQVNKDSVRYLLTESITIPTPLLFTPSFKNHGNYIISLANLCRWLAEYAESLEIDIFPGFPASELIFDDDKVIGIITGDMGRDSKGEKKPGYEPGIELKAKFTVLAEGCRGHLGKQIIHKYKLDQGKDPQHYGIGFKEVWDLNPELHEEGLVIHTLGWPAKSTVSGSYFYHGDNNQAFIGYVVPLDYKNPHLDPYDEFQQWKHQSSIIKYLEGAKRVSYGARALIKGGLQSLPKMNFPGGLLVGDNAGTLNFPRIKGTHTAMKSGMIAAESIFESLVNKESEPNLEIYEENFSSSWIHKELHKARNWNPLLHRFGPYLGVLLAGIDQFLFRGKLPFTLRATDPDHACLEEADKMPKIPYPKPDGKVSFDKLSSVFLSNTNHAEDQPCHLVLKDKSLYLLEFKKVMSFLLALINDSSPCISILFL
;
A
#
# COMPACT_ATOMS: atom_id res chain seq x y z
N MET A 1 19.34 -23.47 24.02
CA MET A 1 18.66 -22.16 24.18
C MET A 1 17.48 -22.44 25.08
N GLU A 2 17.34 -21.73 26.18
CA GLU A 2 16.15 -21.85 27.02
C GLU A 2 14.94 -21.40 26.17
N GLU A 3 13.94 -22.25 26.09
CA GLU A 3 12.69 -21.94 25.44
C GLU A 3 12.02 -20.78 26.19
N THR A 4 11.86 -19.64 25.56
CA THR A 4 11.25 -18.48 26.21
C THR A 4 9.77 -18.79 26.39
N GLN A 5 9.34 -18.97 27.65
CA GLN A 5 7.93 -19.17 27.98
C GLN A 5 7.16 -17.90 27.55
N ARG A 6 6.18 -18.06 26.64
CA ARG A 6 5.33 -16.98 26.12
C ARG A 6 3.91 -17.14 26.68
N GLU A 7 3.24 -16.03 26.91
CA GLU A 7 1.80 -16.04 27.11
C GLU A 7 1.08 -16.43 25.82
N SER A 8 -0.02 -17.15 25.93
CA SER A 8 -0.79 -17.64 24.79
C SER A 8 -2.25 -17.27 24.94
N MET A 9 -2.85 -16.75 23.86
CA MET A 9 -4.29 -16.48 23.74
C MET A 9 -4.85 -17.21 22.53
N GLU A 10 -6.13 -17.58 22.60
CA GLU A 10 -6.81 -18.29 21.51
C GLU A 10 -7.98 -17.49 20.97
N TYR A 11 -8.08 -17.42 19.63
CA TYR A 11 -9.13 -16.77 18.88
C TYR A 11 -9.66 -17.68 17.77
N ASP A 12 -10.84 -17.39 17.27
CA ASP A 12 -11.30 -18.03 16.04
C ASP A 12 -10.54 -17.45 14.83
N VAL A 13 -10.32 -16.14 14.83
CA VAL A 13 -9.63 -15.45 13.73
C VAL A 13 -8.65 -14.41 14.27
N VAL A 14 -7.39 -14.49 13.80
CA VAL A 14 -6.37 -13.46 14.00
C VAL A 14 -6.10 -12.74 12.69
N ILE A 15 -6.14 -11.41 12.71
CA ILE A 15 -5.94 -10.54 11.54
C ILE A 15 -4.70 -9.69 11.78
N ILE A 16 -3.75 -9.69 10.83
CA ILE A 16 -2.49 -8.97 10.92
C ILE A 16 -2.57 -7.69 10.08
N GLY A 17 -2.66 -6.55 10.77
CA GLY A 17 -2.75 -5.20 10.22
C GLY A 17 -4.14 -4.59 10.32
N ALA A 18 -4.23 -3.45 11.05
CA ALA A 18 -5.43 -2.63 11.21
C ALA A 18 -5.57 -1.58 10.08
N GLY A 19 -5.23 -1.96 8.85
CA GLY A 19 -5.51 -1.18 7.66
C GLY A 19 -6.93 -1.42 7.13
N PRO A 20 -7.30 -0.78 6.00
CA PRO A 20 -8.65 -0.91 5.43
C PRO A 20 -9.11 -2.34 5.20
N SER A 21 -8.22 -3.23 4.73
CA SER A 21 -8.57 -4.64 4.46
C SER A 21 -8.79 -5.43 5.74
N GLY A 22 -7.89 -5.28 6.73
CA GLY A 22 -7.99 -6.02 8.00
C GLY A 22 -9.23 -5.61 8.80
N LEU A 23 -9.45 -4.29 8.96
CA LEU A 23 -10.63 -3.78 9.66
C LEU A 23 -11.93 -4.17 8.95
N SER A 24 -11.96 -4.13 7.61
CA SER A 24 -13.16 -4.58 6.86
C SER A 24 -13.40 -6.07 7.01
N THR A 25 -12.35 -6.90 7.12
CA THR A 25 -12.48 -8.32 7.41
C THR A 25 -13.11 -8.54 8.79
N ALA A 26 -12.56 -7.88 9.81
CA ALA A 26 -13.02 -8.00 11.19
C ALA A 26 -14.49 -7.57 11.34
N ILE A 27 -14.84 -6.39 10.84
CA ILE A 27 -16.18 -5.82 10.91
C ILE A 27 -17.19 -6.74 10.19
N ARG A 28 -16.90 -7.15 8.93
CA ARG A 28 -17.82 -7.99 8.16
C ARG A 28 -18.03 -9.35 8.81
N LEU A 29 -16.97 -9.95 9.35
CA LEU A 29 -17.06 -11.24 10.06
C LEU A 29 -17.94 -11.13 11.31
N LYS A 30 -17.81 -10.06 12.09
CA LYS A 30 -18.63 -9.85 13.27
C LYS A 30 -20.09 -9.53 12.92
N GLN A 31 -20.35 -8.81 11.82
CA GLN A 31 -21.69 -8.60 11.30
C GLN A 31 -22.37 -9.94 10.97
N LEU A 32 -21.68 -10.82 10.20
CA LEU A 32 -22.20 -12.14 9.84
C LEU A 32 -22.46 -13.01 11.07
N ALA A 33 -21.56 -12.98 12.05
CA ALA A 33 -21.74 -13.67 13.31
C ALA A 33 -23.00 -13.21 14.05
N SER A 34 -23.21 -11.89 14.11
CA SER A 34 -24.42 -11.31 14.75
C SER A 34 -25.69 -11.68 13.99
N GLU A 35 -25.70 -11.62 12.66
CA GLU A 35 -26.83 -11.99 11.82
C GLU A 35 -27.28 -13.44 12.04
N GLN A 36 -26.34 -14.35 12.33
CA GLN A 36 -26.61 -15.77 12.58
C GLN A 36 -26.55 -16.18 14.06
N GLN A 37 -26.50 -15.20 14.96
CA GLN A 37 -26.47 -15.45 16.42
C GLN A 37 -25.32 -16.39 16.83
N SER A 38 -24.19 -16.35 16.13
CA SER A 38 -22.98 -17.11 16.43
C SER A 38 -21.98 -16.24 17.17
N ASN A 39 -21.18 -16.85 18.04
CA ASN A 39 -20.11 -16.15 18.73
C ASN A 39 -18.77 -16.49 18.05
N ILE A 40 -18.09 -15.49 17.52
CA ILE A 40 -16.77 -15.61 16.89
C ILE A 40 -15.85 -14.62 17.58
N SER A 41 -14.74 -15.11 18.13
CA SER A 41 -13.69 -14.30 18.72
C SER A 41 -12.70 -13.83 17.62
N ILE A 42 -12.48 -12.50 17.57
CA ILE A 42 -11.65 -11.88 16.53
C ILE A 42 -10.63 -10.97 17.19
N CYS A 43 -9.38 -11.14 16.79
CA CYS A 43 -8.26 -10.29 17.20
C CYS A 43 -7.62 -9.63 15.99
N VAL A 44 -7.33 -8.33 16.09
CA VAL A 44 -6.57 -7.57 15.09
C VAL A 44 -5.29 -7.06 15.75
N VAL A 45 -4.13 -7.40 15.20
CA VAL A 45 -2.84 -6.86 15.65
C VAL A 45 -2.36 -5.77 14.71
N GLU A 46 -1.82 -4.69 15.27
CA GLU A 46 -1.26 -3.57 14.51
C GLU A 46 0.12 -3.20 15.05
N LYS A 47 1.11 -3.05 14.17
CA LYS A 47 2.47 -2.67 14.56
C LYS A 47 2.62 -1.23 14.99
N GLY A 48 1.76 -0.35 14.51
CA GLY A 48 1.73 1.07 14.91
C GLY A 48 1.29 1.22 16.35
N SER A 49 1.80 2.24 17.05
CA SER A 49 1.41 2.56 18.42
C SER A 49 -0.08 2.89 18.57
N GLU A 50 -0.72 3.26 17.49
CA GLU A 50 -2.16 3.45 17.33
C GLU A 50 -2.58 3.07 15.90
N VAL A 51 -3.85 2.76 15.70
CA VAL A 51 -4.37 2.51 14.36
C VAL A 51 -4.24 3.77 13.51
N GLY A 52 -3.70 3.63 12.32
CA GLY A 52 -3.48 4.75 11.41
C GLY A 52 -2.14 5.47 11.55
N ALA A 53 -1.33 5.21 12.61
CA ALA A 53 -0.05 5.88 12.83
C ALA A 53 0.91 5.74 11.64
N HIS A 54 0.92 4.58 10.99
CA HIS A 54 1.77 4.31 9.83
C HIS A 54 1.06 4.55 8.48
N ILE A 55 -0.14 5.14 8.50
CA ILE A 55 -0.89 5.45 7.29
C ILE A 55 -0.76 6.93 6.98
N LEU A 56 -0.09 7.25 5.88
CA LEU A 56 0.05 8.61 5.44
C LEU A 56 -1.27 9.12 4.84
N SER A 57 -1.68 10.29 5.27
CA SER A 57 -2.89 10.97 4.80
C SER A 57 -2.87 11.28 3.30
N GLY A 58 -4.04 11.58 2.76
CA GLY A 58 -4.24 12.03 1.39
C GLY A 58 -4.56 10.90 0.43
N ASN A 59 -5.84 10.60 0.30
CA ASN A 59 -6.39 9.58 -0.59
C ASN A 59 -7.69 10.11 -1.23
N VAL A 60 -7.94 9.71 -2.47
CA VAL A 60 -9.28 9.81 -3.06
C VAL A 60 -9.95 8.46 -2.92
N LEU A 61 -10.91 8.38 -2.03
CA LEU A 61 -11.69 7.18 -1.73
C LEU A 61 -12.88 7.06 -2.67
N ASP A 62 -13.02 5.90 -3.32
CA ASP A 62 -14.28 5.44 -3.90
C ASP A 62 -15.09 4.80 -2.75
N PRO A 63 -16.27 5.36 -2.38
CA PRO A 63 -17.01 4.91 -1.21
C PRO A 63 -17.72 3.58 -1.40
N LYS A 64 -17.63 2.96 -2.55
CA LYS A 64 -18.39 1.75 -2.93
C LYS A 64 -18.29 0.62 -1.89
N ALA A 65 -17.08 0.28 -1.45
CA ALA A 65 -16.88 -0.78 -0.47
C ALA A 65 -17.37 -0.37 0.93
N LEU A 66 -17.21 0.90 1.29
CA LEU A 66 -17.72 1.44 2.55
C LEU A 66 -19.26 1.42 2.59
N ASN A 67 -19.91 1.80 1.48
CA ASN A 67 -21.37 1.71 1.33
C ASN A 67 -21.90 0.27 1.48
N GLU A 68 -21.14 -0.73 1.04
CA GLU A 68 -21.51 -2.13 1.22
C GLU A 68 -21.27 -2.61 2.65
N LEU A 69 -20.19 -2.17 3.30
CA LEU A 69 -19.80 -2.62 4.65
C LEU A 69 -20.62 -1.95 5.74
N ILE A 70 -20.79 -0.64 5.65
CA ILE A 70 -21.50 0.21 6.65
C ILE A 70 -22.39 1.18 5.86
N PRO A 71 -23.60 0.77 5.45
CA PRO A 71 -24.47 1.61 4.61
C PRO A 71 -24.84 2.97 5.24
N ASP A 72 -24.88 3.04 6.54
CA ASP A 72 -25.22 4.23 7.37
C ASP A 72 -23.96 4.95 7.90
N TRP A 73 -22.84 4.86 7.18
CA TRP A 73 -21.56 5.47 7.59
C TRP A 73 -21.63 7.00 7.78
N GLU A 74 -22.49 7.70 7.03
CA GLU A 74 -22.69 9.14 7.19
C GLU A 74 -23.32 9.47 8.56
N GLU A 75 -24.37 8.74 8.94
CA GLU A 75 -25.06 8.87 10.22
C GLU A 75 -24.14 8.50 11.39
N LYS A 76 -23.24 7.54 11.17
CA LYS A 76 -22.21 7.11 12.13
C LYS A 76 -20.98 8.02 12.20
N GLY A 77 -20.96 9.11 11.43
CA GLY A 77 -19.93 10.14 11.51
C GLY A 77 -18.60 9.74 10.88
N ALA A 78 -18.59 8.92 9.85
CA ALA A 78 -17.36 8.62 9.09
C ALA A 78 -16.68 9.91 8.60
N PRO A 79 -15.33 9.99 8.60
CA PRO A 79 -14.60 11.21 8.30
C PRO A 79 -14.49 11.51 6.79
N LEU A 80 -15.59 11.37 6.03
CA LEU A 80 -15.69 11.66 4.62
C LEU A 80 -16.38 13.03 4.42
N LYS A 81 -15.62 14.12 4.49
CA LYS A 81 -16.18 15.48 4.45
C LYS A 81 -16.09 16.13 3.07
N THR A 82 -14.97 15.96 2.37
CA THR A 82 -14.68 16.66 1.11
C THR A 82 -15.00 15.79 -0.09
N GLN A 83 -16.14 16.03 -0.73
CA GLN A 83 -16.49 15.37 -1.99
C GLN A 83 -15.70 15.97 -3.16
N VAL A 84 -15.25 15.12 -4.09
CA VAL A 84 -14.61 15.58 -5.33
C VAL A 84 -15.64 16.28 -6.22
N ASN A 85 -15.41 17.56 -6.49
CA ASN A 85 -16.25 18.39 -7.34
C ASN A 85 -15.58 18.75 -8.68
N LYS A 86 -14.24 18.66 -8.77
CA LYS A 86 -13.50 19.03 -9.96
C LYS A 86 -12.28 18.14 -10.17
N ASP A 87 -12.14 17.61 -11.36
CA ASP A 87 -10.97 16.82 -11.81
C ASP A 87 -10.16 17.58 -12.84
N SER A 88 -8.84 17.51 -12.75
CA SER A 88 -7.90 18.05 -13.72
C SER A 88 -6.78 17.05 -14.00
N VAL A 89 -6.61 16.64 -15.24
CA VAL A 89 -5.47 15.80 -15.66
C VAL A 89 -4.56 16.64 -16.55
N ARG A 90 -3.25 16.65 -16.25
CA ARG A 90 -2.27 17.47 -16.94
C ARG A 90 -1.07 16.64 -17.36
N TYR A 91 -0.61 16.83 -18.57
CA TYR A 91 0.67 16.31 -19.03
C TYR A 91 1.73 17.41 -18.93
N LEU A 92 2.78 17.16 -18.17
CA LEU A 92 3.87 18.11 -17.94
C LEU A 92 4.99 17.81 -18.95
N LEU A 93 5.18 18.71 -19.91
CA LEU A 93 6.28 18.57 -20.88
C LEU A 93 7.63 19.04 -20.32
N THR A 94 7.59 20.16 -19.59
CA THR A 94 8.76 20.77 -18.95
C THR A 94 8.34 21.38 -17.62
N GLU A 95 9.29 22.00 -16.92
CA GLU A 95 9.05 22.79 -15.72
C GLU A 95 7.99 23.90 -15.92
N SER A 96 7.91 24.47 -17.12
CA SER A 96 7.02 25.61 -17.42
C SER A 96 5.84 25.26 -18.34
N ILE A 97 5.90 24.15 -19.09
CA ILE A 97 4.89 23.83 -20.10
C ILE A 97 4.00 22.69 -19.62
N THR A 98 2.70 22.98 -19.56
CA THR A 98 1.65 22.03 -19.16
C THR A 98 0.62 21.91 -20.28
N ILE A 99 0.24 20.68 -20.62
CA ILE A 99 -0.84 20.36 -21.57
C ILE A 99 -2.02 19.80 -20.77
N PRO A 100 -3.19 20.46 -20.76
CA PRO A 100 -4.40 19.89 -20.21
C PRO A 100 -4.80 18.63 -20.98
N THR A 101 -5.08 17.54 -20.28
CA THR A 101 -5.55 16.29 -20.87
C THR A 101 -7.04 16.14 -20.58
N PRO A 102 -7.90 16.11 -21.64
CA PRO A 102 -9.33 15.96 -21.43
C PRO A 102 -9.66 14.64 -20.73
N LEU A 103 -10.52 14.68 -19.70
CA LEU A 103 -10.99 13.50 -18.95
C LEU A 103 -11.67 12.45 -19.82
N LEU A 104 -12.14 12.84 -21.01
CA LEU A 104 -12.69 11.91 -21.99
C LEU A 104 -11.66 10.84 -22.40
N PHE A 105 -10.38 11.23 -22.52
CA PHE A 105 -9.29 10.32 -22.90
C PHE A 105 -8.67 9.59 -21.69
N THR A 106 -9.04 10.00 -20.46
CA THR A 106 -8.50 9.44 -19.21
C THR A 106 -9.65 9.04 -18.27
N PRO A 107 -10.54 8.12 -18.67
CA PRO A 107 -11.73 7.78 -17.87
C PRO A 107 -11.39 7.19 -16.49
N SER A 108 -10.21 6.59 -16.34
CA SER A 108 -9.73 6.05 -15.06
C SER A 108 -9.46 7.13 -14.00
N PHE A 109 -9.24 8.39 -14.42
CA PHE A 109 -8.99 9.52 -13.52
C PHE A 109 -10.25 10.32 -13.15
N LYS A 110 -11.44 9.87 -13.55
CA LYS A 110 -12.68 10.49 -13.09
C LYS A 110 -12.95 10.15 -11.64
N ASN A 111 -13.16 11.19 -10.83
CA ASN A 111 -13.35 11.05 -9.38
C ASN A 111 -14.70 11.57 -8.88
N HIS A 112 -15.60 11.95 -9.78
CA HIS A 112 -16.93 12.39 -9.38
C HIS A 112 -17.64 11.35 -8.51
N GLY A 113 -18.16 11.75 -7.36
CA GLY A 113 -18.77 10.88 -6.35
C GLY A 113 -17.78 10.21 -5.39
N ASN A 114 -16.49 10.48 -5.54
CA ASN A 114 -15.44 10.05 -4.59
C ASN A 114 -15.18 11.16 -3.54
N TYR A 115 -14.43 10.81 -2.51
CA TYR A 115 -14.11 11.72 -1.41
C TYR A 115 -12.60 11.86 -1.24
N ILE A 116 -12.13 13.09 -1.00
CA ILE A 116 -10.75 13.34 -0.53
C ILE A 116 -10.77 13.15 0.98
N ILE A 117 -9.94 12.24 1.48
CA ILE A 117 -9.93 11.84 2.88
C ILE A 117 -8.54 11.73 3.47
N SER A 118 -8.46 11.79 4.80
CA SER A 118 -7.35 11.21 5.55
C SER A 118 -7.59 9.71 5.75
N LEU A 119 -6.79 8.86 5.12
CA LEU A 119 -6.93 7.41 5.27
C LEU A 119 -6.63 6.96 6.70
N ALA A 120 -5.72 7.66 7.40
CA ALA A 120 -5.46 7.40 8.81
C ALA A 120 -6.71 7.61 9.68
N ASN A 121 -7.42 8.74 9.46
CA ASN A 121 -8.65 9.04 10.19
C ASN A 121 -9.76 8.03 9.86
N LEU A 122 -9.88 7.60 8.60
CA LEU A 122 -10.82 6.55 8.24
C LEU A 122 -10.51 5.23 8.96
N CYS A 123 -9.24 4.84 9.05
CA CYS A 123 -8.86 3.61 9.77
C CYS A 123 -9.12 3.72 11.27
N ARG A 124 -8.86 4.88 11.90
CA ARG A 124 -9.20 5.10 13.32
C ARG A 124 -10.71 4.95 13.55
N TRP A 125 -11.52 5.60 12.72
CA TRP A 125 -12.97 5.48 12.81
C TRP A 125 -13.47 4.06 12.59
N LEU A 126 -12.89 3.31 11.62
CA LEU A 126 -13.21 1.90 11.41
C LEU A 126 -12.79 1.04 12.61
N ALA A 127 -11.67 1.36 13.26
CA ALA A 127 -11.22 0.66 14.47
C ALA A 127 -12.17 0.93 15.65
N GLU A 128 -12.54 2.16 15.90
CA GLU A 128 -13.54 2.53 16.93
C GLU A 128 -14.88 1.81 16.68
N TYR A 129 -15.31 1.73 15.41
CA TYR A 129 -16.49 0.99 15.04
C TYR A 129 -16.32 -0.53 15.27
N ALA A 130 -15.15 -1.09 14.96
CA ALA A 130 -14.86 -2.50 15.21
C ALA A 130 -14.84 -2.82 16.70
N GLU A 131 -14.24 -1.98 17.53
CA GLU A 131 -14.26 -2.12 19.00
C GLU A 131 -15.67 -2.06 19.57
N SER A 132 -16.55 -1.19 19.00
CA SER A 132 -17.97 -1.16 19.38
C SER A 132 -18.74 -2.44 19.06
N LEU A 133 -18.19 -3.28 18.18
CA LEU A 133 -18.68 -4.62 17.86
C LEU A 133 -18.00 -5.72 18.69
N GLU A 134 -17.26 -5.38 19.74
CA GLU A 134 -16.52 -6.32 20.59
C GLU A 134 -15.43 -7.09 19.83
N ILE A 135 -14.67 -6.40 18.96
CA ILE A 135 -13.48 -6.92 18.30
C ILE A 135 -12.26 -6.44 19.08
N ASP A 136 -11.35 -7.35 19.45
CA ASP A 136 -10.12 -7.01 20.13
C ASP A 136 -9.11 -6.42 19.14
N ILE A 137 -8.65 -5.19 19.39
CA ILE A 137 -7.60 -4.54 18.58
C ILE A 137 -6.40 -4.25 19.46
N PHE A 138 -5.22 -4.75 19.05
CA PHE A 138 -3.96 -4.58 19.78
C PHE A 138 -2.98 -3.72 18.97
N PRO A 139 -2.99 -2.39 19.13
CA PRO A 139 -1.97 -1.52 18.56
C PRO A 139 -0.66 -1.64 19.36
N GLY A 140 0.49 -1.46 18.69
CA GLY A 140 1.81 -1.64 19.27
C GLY A 140 2.32 -3.07 19.28
N PHE A 141 1.56 -4.04 18.77
CA PHE A 141 1.91 -5.46 18.71
C PHE A 141 2.20 -5.91 17.27
N PRO A 142 3.45 -5.79 16.77
CA PRO A 142 3.80 -6.29 15.45
C PRO A 142 3.78 -7.82 15.43
N ALA A 143 3.12 -8.43 14.44
CA ALA A 143 3.26 -9.85 14.19
C ALA A 143 4.68 -10.12 13.68
N SER A 144 5.42 -11.00 14.34
CA SER A 144 6.84 -11.30 14.07
C SER A 144 7.01 -12.62 13.34
N GLU A 145 6.33 -13.66 13.81
CA GLU A 145 6.50 -15.03 13.32
C GLU A 145 5.13 -15.69 13.15
N LEU A 146 5.07 -16.70 12.27
CA LEU A 146 3.92 -17.58 12.09
C LEU A 146 4.07 -18.83 12.96
N ILE A 147 2.98 -19.28 13.58
CA ILE A 147 2.91 -20.57 14.28
C ILE A 147 2.37 -21.60 13.30
N PHE A 148 3.04 -22.74 13.23
CA PHE A 148 2.65 -23.85 12.36
C PHE A 148 2.30 -25.09 13.19
N ASP A 149 1.28 -25.81 12.75
CA ASP A 149 1.01 -27.19 13.11
C ASP A 149 1.13 -28.01 11.82
N ASP A 150 2.18 -28.82 11.72
CA ASP A 150 2.65 -29.42 10.47
C ASP A 150 2.80 -28.40 9.34
N ASP A 151 1.92 -28.44 8.35
CA ASP A 151 1.95 -27.53 7.20
C ASP A 151 0.82 -26.48 7.27
N LYS A 152 0.11 -26.36 8.38
CA LYS A 152 -0.98 -25.42 8.57
C LYS A 152 -0.58 -24.27 9.48
N VAL A 153 -0.90 -23.04 9.10
CA VAL A 153 -0.78 -21.87 9.98
C VAL A 153 -1.89 -21.93 11.03
N ILE A 154 -1.50 -21.86 12.31
CA ILE A 154 -2.43 -21.89 13.45
C ILE A 154 -2.32 -20.64 14.33
N GLY A 155 -1.68 -19.58 13.84
CA GLY A 155 -1.54 -18.33 14.58
C GLY A 155 -0.24 -17.60 14.30
N ILE A 156 0.08 -16.68 15.20
CA ILE A 156 1.27 -15.82 15.13
C ILE A 156 1.93 -15.65 16.49
N ILE A 157 3.20 -15.24 16.46
CA ILE A 157 3.92 -14.70 17.62
C ILE A 157 4.12 -13.20 17.39
N THR A 158 3.80 -12.37 18.38
CA THR A 158 4.10 -10.94 18.32
C THR A 158 5.59 -10.69 18.59
N GLY A 159 6.09 -9.52 18.19
CA GLY A 159 7.49 -9.18 18.38
C GLY A 159 7.90 -9.03 19.86
N ASP A 160 9.09 -9.51 20.18
CA ASP A 160 9.69 -9.26 21.49
C ASP A 160 9.98 -7.76 21.65
N MET A 161 9.76 -7.21 22.83
CA MET A 161 10.12 -5.85 23.18
C MET A 161 11.44 -5.81 24.01
N GLY A 162 12.13 -4.66 23.98
CA GLY A 162 13.31 -4.45 24.80
C GLY A 162 14.55 -5.25 24.36
N ARG A 163 14.81 -5.36 23.05
CA ARG A 163 16.08 -5.87 22.51
C ARG A 163 17.00 -4.73 22.08
N ASP A 164 18.30 -4.92 22.25
CA ASP A 164 19.33 -3.99 21.79
C ASP A 164 19.67 -4.19 20.29
N SER A 165 20.61 -3.40 19.78
CA SER A 165 21.08 -3.46 18.38
C SER A 165 21.74 -4.79 17.99
N LYS A 166 22.15 -5.62 18.97
CA LYS A 166 22.70 -6.96 18.75
C LYS A 166 21.66 -8.06 18.91
N GLY A 167 20.42 -7.70 19.32
CA GLY A 167 19.34 -8.63 19.61
C GLY A 167 19.34 -9.18 21.04
N GLU A 168 20.26 -8.68 21.92
CA GLU A 168 20.33 -9.10 23.31
C GLU A 168 19.19 -8.46 24.14
N LYS A 169 18.82 -9.15 25.25
CA LYS A 169 17.76 -8.67 26.13
C LYS A 169 18.23 -7.48 26.97
N LYS A 170 17.48 -6.37 26.91
CA LYS A 170 17.68 -5.18 27.74
C LYS A 170 16.90 -5.29 29.07
N PRO A 171 17.21 -4.44 30.08
CA PRO A 171 16.30 -4.25 31.21
C PRO A 171 14.91 -3.83 30.71
N GLY A 172 13.87 -4.54 31.14
CA GLY A 172 12.49 -4.34 30.61
C GLY A 172 12.18 -5.14 29.33
N TYR A 173 12.98 -6.19 29.04
CA TYR A 173 12.64 -7.15 28.00
C TYR A 173 11.31 -7.86 28.31
N GLU A 174 10.42 -7.87 27.32
CA GLU A 174 9.17 -8.61 27.37
C GLU A 174 9.09 -9.53 26.14
N PRO A 175 8.83 -10.83 26.33
CA PRO A 175 8.65 -11.74 25.21
C PRO A 175 7.34 -11.43 24.52
N GLY A 176 7.31 -11.62 23.19
CA GLY A 176 6.07 -11.54 22.42
C GLY A 176 5.06 -12.61 22.84
N ILE A 177 3.80 -12.40 22.54
CA ILE A 177 2.65 -13.25 22.90
C ILE A 177 2.33 -14.19 21.74
N GLU A 178 1.94 -15.41 22.02
CA GLU A 178 1.36 -16.33 21.04
C GLU A 178 -0.13 -16.05 20.89
N LEU A 179 -0.57 -15.76 19.66
CA LEU A 179 -1.97 -15.63 19.31
C LEU A 179 -2.36 -16.80 18.41
N LYS A 180 -2.98 -17.82 18.97
CA LYS A 180 -3.42 -19.01 18.25
C LYS A 180 -4.79 -18.76 17.63
N ALA A 181 -5.02 -19.28 16.42
CA ALA A 181 -6.25 -19.07 15.70
C ALA A 181 -6.61 -20.23 14.77
N LYS A 182 -7.90 -20.42 14.53
CA LYS A 182 -8.38 -21.35 13.49
C LYS A 182 -8.05 -20.81 12.10
N PHE A 183 -8.10 -19.47 11.94
CA PHE A 183 -7.78 -18.76 10.71
C PHE A 183 -6.87 -17.55 10.97
N THR A 184 -5.87 -17.38 10.10
CA THR A 184 -4.96 -16.24 10.12
C THR A 184 -5.12 -15.43 8.84
N VAL A 185 -5.47 -14.13 8.96
CA VAL A 185 -5.65 -13.23 7.82
C VAL A 185 -4.47 -12.27 7.74
N LEU A 186 -3.74 -12.33 6.63
CA LEU A 186 -2.60 -11.45 6.38
C LEU A 186 -3.06 -10.19 5.63
N ALA A 187 -3.17 -9.08 6.37
CA ALA A 187 -3.58 -7.76 5.89
C ALA A 187 -2.44 -6.72 6.01
N GLU A 188 -1.19 -7.16 5.89
CA GLU A 188 0.03 -6.37 6.14
C GLU A 188 0.31 -5.28 5.10
N GLY A 189 -0.50 -5.17 4.05
CA GLY A 189 -0.33 -4.21 2.97
C GLY A 189 0.79 -4.59 2.00
N CYS A 190 1.33 -3.59 1.29
CA CYS A 190 2.38 -3.81 0.31
C CYS A 190 3.62 -4.44 0.96
N ARG A 191 4.00 -5.63 0.50
CA ARG A 191 5.19 -6.38 0.95
C ARG A 191 5.22 -6.70 2.45
N GLY A 192 4.13 -7.19 2.99
CA GLY A 192 4.11 -7.77 4.33
C GLY A 192 5.15 -8.89 4.46
N HIS A 193 5.88 -8.95 5.58
CA HIS A 193 6.97 -9.91 5.72
C HIS A 193 6.46 -11.35 5.92
N LEU A 194 5.35 -11.54 6.64
CA LEU A 194 4.72 -12.85 6.80
C LEU A 194 4.05 -13.30 5.48
N GLY A 195 3.40 -12.37 4.77
CA GLY A 195 2.84 -12.65 3.46
C GLY A 195 3.89 -13.13 2.46
N LYS A 196 5.08 -12.53 2.43
CA LYS A 196 6.19 -13.02 1.60
C LYS A 196 6.64 -14.42 1.97
N GLN A 197 6.74 -14.74 3.26
CA GLN A 197 7.09 -16.09 3.72
C GLN A 197 6.05 -17.12 3.25
N ILE A 198 4.76 -16.81 3.40
CA ILE A 198 3.66 -17.67 2.97
C ILE A 198 3.66 -17.87 1.45
N ILE A 199 3.76 -16.78 0.68
CA ILE A 199 3.83 -16.85 -0.79
C ILE A 199 4.98 -17.75 -1.23
N HIS A 200 6.15 -17.58 -0.65
CA HIS A 200 7.34 -18.40 -0.96
C HIS A 200 7.17 -19.86 -0.51
N LYS A 201 6.73 -20.10 0.74
CA LYS A 201 6.58 -21.46 1.31
C LYS A 201 5.62 -22.31 0.48
N TYR A 202 4.45 -21.76 0.13
CA TYR A 202 3.43 -22.49 -0.62
C TYR A 202 3.45 -22.24 -2.12
N LYS A 203 4.44 -21.49 -2.63
CA LYS A 203 4.59 -21.17 -4.07
C LYS A 203 3.30 -20.56 -4.66
N LEU A 204 2.67 -19.64 -3.92
CA LEU A 204 1.36 -19.09 -4.28
C LEU A 204 1.40 -18.24 -5.55
N ASP A 205 2.57 -17.74 -5.94
CA ASP A 205 2.83 -16.96 -7.15
C ASP A 205 3.27 -17.80 -8.35
N GLN A 206 3.26 -19.13 -8.21
CA GLN A 206 3.68 -20.01 -9.32
C GLN A 206 2.80 -19.82 -10.56
N GLY A 207 3.43 -19.54 -11.70
CA GLY A 207 2.74 -19.30 -12.98
C GLY A 207 2.10 -17.91 -13.11
N LYS A 208 2.26 -17.04 -12.12
CA LYS A 208 1.84 -15.63 -12.17
C LYS A 208 2.94 -14.73 -12.75
N ASP A 209 2.59 -13.51 -13.12
CA ASP A 209 3.60 -12.48 -13.41
C ASP A 209 4.26 -12.03 -12.11
N PRO A 210 5.53 -11.59 -12.12
CA PRO A 210 6.13 -11.00 -10.94
C PRO A 210 5.33 -9.78 -10.49
N GLN A 211 5.27 -9.55 -9.17
CA GLN A 211 4.67 -8.32 -8.66
C GLN A 211 5.57 -7.14 -9.02
N HIS A 212 4.97 -6.06 -9.49
CA HIS A 212 5.62 -4.80 -9.78
C HIS A 212 5.30 -3.78 -8.70
N TYR A 213 6.25 -2.88 -8.45
CA TYR A 213 6.15 -1.91 -7.37
C TYR A 213 6.40 -0.48 -7.86
N GLY A 214 5.93 0.46 -7.08
CA GLY A 214 6.31 1.86 -7.17
C GLY A 214 6.64 2.39 -5.78
N ILE A 215 7.45 3.45 -5.71
CA ILE A 215 7.65 4.23 -4.50
C ILE A 215 6.82 5.51 -4.60
N GLY A 216 5.95 5.75 -3.61
CA GLY A 216 5.15 6.95 -3.50
C GLY A 216 5.63 7.83 -2.37
N PHE A 217 5.92 9.10 -2.68
CA PHE A 217 6.18 10.16 -1.70
C PHE A 217 4.92 10.98 -1.53
N LYS A 218 4.66 11.40 -0.30
CA LYS A 218 3.51 12.23 0.03
C LYS A 218 3.89 13.33 1.00
N GLU A 219 3.26 14.48 0.84
CA GLU A 219 3.32 15.58 1.79
C GLU A 219 1.92 16.12 2.04
N VAL A 220 1.71 16.66 3.25
CA VAL A 220 0.53 17.44 3.62
C VAL A 220 0.97 18.89 3.76
N TRP A 221 0.22 19.79 3.15
CA TRP A 221 0.49 21.21 3.15
C TRP A 221 -0.73 22.02 3.61
N ASP A 222 -0.52 23.00 4.47
CA ASP A 222 -1.50 24.03 4.76
C ASP A 222 -1.34 25.16 3.71
N LEU A 223 -2.34 25.28 2.85
CA LEU A 223 -2.32 26.23 1.73
C LEU A 223 -2.82 27.61 2.17
N ASN A 224 -2.46 28.64 1.39
CA ASN A 224 -3.13 29.94 1.48
C ASN A 224 -4.63 29.74 1.11
N PRO A 225 -5.59 30.19 1.96
CA PRO A 225 -7.02 30.07 1.69
C PRO A 225 -7.47 30.62 0.33
N GLU A 226 -6.81 31.69 -0.16
CA GLU A 226 -7.11 32.29 -1.47
C GLU A 226 -6.73 31.41 -2.67
N LEU A 227 -5.81 30.44 -2.47
CA LEU A 227 -5.34 29.52 -3.49
C LEU A 227 -5.93 28.11 -3.32
N HIS A 228 -6.68 27.91 -2.25
CA HIS A 228 -7.32 26.62 -1.97
C HIS A 228 -8.67 26.52 -2.68
N GLU A 229 -8.94 25.36 -3.31
CA GLU A 229 -10.20 25.03 -3.97
C GLU A 229 -10.65 23.64 -3.49
N GLU A 230 -11.42 23.61 -2.39
CA GLU A 230 -11.86 22.36 -1.77
C GLU A 230 -12.57 21.44 -2.78
N GLY A 231 -12.21 20.15 -2.79
CA GLY A 231 -12.74 19.17 -3.71
C GLY A 231 -12.07 19.13 -5.10
N LEU A 232 -11.06 19.98 -5.34
CA LEU A 232 -10.26 19.91 -6.57
C LEU A 232 -9.24 18.75 -6.49
N VAL A 233 -9.25 17.91 -7.52
CA VAL A 233 -8.29 16.82 -7.75
C VAL A 233 -7.47 17.11 -9.00
N ILE A 234 -6.14 17.19 -8.86
CA ILE A 234 -5.23 17.36 -9.96
C ILE A 234 -4.34 16.10 -10.06
N HIS A 235 -4.32 15.46 -11.22
CA HIS A 235 -3.34 14.44 -11.55
C HIS A 235 -2.39 14.94 -12.63
N THR A 236 -1.10 14.61 -12.51
CA THR A 236 -0.13 14.95 -13.54
C THR A 236 0.73 13.75 -13.94
N LEU A 237 1.20 13.76 -15.18
CA LEU A 237 2.09 12.77 -15.79
C LEU A 237 3.23 13.51 -16.53
N GLY A 238 4.35 12.85 -16.76
CA GLY A 238 5.45 13.39 -17.57
C GLY A 238 6.59 13.94 -16.73
N TRP A 239 7.01 15.20 -16.97
CA TRP A 239 8.12 15.83 -16.26
C TRP A 239 7.96 15.76 -14.72
N PRO A 240 9.06 15.58 -13.93
CA PRO A 240 10.47 15.52 -14.33
C PRO A 240 10.93 14.15 -14.83
N ALA A 241 10.43 13.03 -14.32
CA ALA A 241 10.89 11.69 -14.65
C ALA A 241 10.50 11.25 -16.07
N LYS A 242 11.19 11.77 -17.08
CA LYS A 242 10.90 11.51 -18.50
C LYS A 242 11.23 10.08 -18.95
N SER A 243 12.06 9.36 -18.22
CA SER A 243 12.52 8.01 -18.58
C SER A 243 11.66 6.90 -18.02
N THR A 244 10.70 7.21 -17.14
CA THR A 244 9.78 6.25 -16.53
C THR A 244 8.36 6.81 -16.46
N VAL A 245 7.37 5.95 -16.26
CA VAL A 245 5.95 6.35 -16.17
C VAL A 245 5.62 6.81 -14.75
N SER A 246 6.21 7.92 -14.33
CA SER A 246 5.88 8.54 -13.06
C SER A 246 4.55 9.30 -13.14
N GLY A 247 3.89 9.43 -12.02
CA GLY A 247 2.67 10.21 -11.88
C GLY A 247 2.59 10.93 -10.55
N SER A 248 1.82 11.99 -10.51
CA SER A 248 1.62 12.75 -9.29
C SER A 248 0.17 13.14 -9.08
N TYR A 249 -0.11 13.59 -7.90
CA TYR A 249 -1.41 14.10 -7.53
C TYR A 249 -1.30 15.31 -6.60
N PHE A 250 -2.33 16.16 -6.66
CA PHE A 250 -2.54 17.29 -5.78
C PHE A 250 -4.02 17.36 -5.45
N TYR A 251 -4.38 17.07 -4.20
CA TYR A 251 -5.76 16.99 -3.73
C TYR A 251 -6.04 18.10 -2.73
N HIS A 252 -7.01 18.92 -2.99
CA HIS A 252 -7.46 19.99 -2.09
C HIS A 252 -8.53 19.42 -1.14
N GLY A 253 -8.11 19.09 0.09
CA GLY A 253 -8.97 18.54 1.14
C GLY A 253 -9.69 19.61 1.94
N ASP A 254 -10.20 19.24 3.11
CA ASP A 254 -10.79 20.16 4.08
C ASP A 254 -9.73 21.02 4.80
N ASN A 255 -10.16 22.03 5.54
CA ASN A 255 -9.32 22.89 6.39
C ASN A 255 -8.13 23.55 5.67
N ASN A 256 -8.29 23.92 4.41
CA ASN A 256 -7.24 24.48 3.55
C ASN A 256 -6.02 23.55 3.39
N GLN A 257 -6.17 22.26 3.62
CA GLN A 257 -5.10 21.30 3.45
C GLN A 257 -5.05 20.76 2.03
N ALA A 258 -3.83 20.59 1.55
CA ALA A 258 -3.56 19.83 0.33
C ALA A 258 -2.75 18.58 0.63
N PHE A 259 -3.14 17.50 -0.01
CA PHE A 259 -2.41 16.26 -0.04
C PHE A 259 -1.73 16.11 -1.38
N ILE A 260 -0.40 16.17 -1.39
CA ILE A 260 0.38 16.08 -2.62
C ILE A 260 1.22 14.82 -2.62
N GLY A 261 1.47 14.27 -3.79
CA GLY A 261 2.35 13.11 -3.88
C GLY A 261 2.86 12.83 -5.29
N TYR A 262 3.90 12.04 -5.34
CA TYR A 262 4.60 11.63 -6.53
C TYR A 262 4.95 10.15 -6.47
N VAL A 263 4.66 9.42 -7.52
CA VAL A 263 4.89 7.96 -7.58
C VAL A 263 5.87 7.66 -8.71
N VAL A 264 6.94 6.97 -8.38
CA VAL A 264 7.93 6.46 -9.33
C VAL A 264 7.86 4.94 -9.35
N PRO A 265 7.59 4.31 -10.49
CA PRO A 265 7.69 2.86 -10.64
C PRO A 265 9.14 2.40 -10.39
N LEU A 266 9.32 1.21 -9.80
CA LEU A 266 10.64 0.67 -9.49
C LEU A 266 11.30 -0.09 -10.66
N ASP A 267 10.64 -0.17 -11.80
CA ASP A 267 11.17 -0.72 -13.06
C ASP A 267 11.93 0.31 -13.92
N TYR A 268 12.39 1.41 -13.32
CA TYR A 268 13.22 2.39 -14.03
C TYR A 268 14.60 1.82 -14.35
N LYS A 269 15.16 2.24 -15.51
CA LYS A 269 16.42 1.72 -16.04
C LYS A 269 17.65 2.44 -15.53
N ASN A 270 17.55 3.74 -15.27
CA ASN A 270 18.68 4.58 -14.91
C ASN A 270 18.93 4.59 -13.40
N PRO A 271 20.02 3.98 -12.87
CA PRO A 271 20.30 3.96 -11.44
C PRO A 271 20.69 5.33 -10.85
N HIS A 272 20.89 6.37 -11.70
CA HIS A 272 21.10 7.73 -11.25
C HIS A 272 19.79 8.50 -11.01
N LEU A 273 18.63 7.89 -11.30
CA LEU A 273 17.35 8.48 -10.97
C LEU A 273 17.13 8.36 -9.45
N ASP A 274 16.93 9.51 -8.80
CA ASP A 274 16.54 9.56 -7.38
C ASP A 274 15.05 9.89 -7.28
N PRO A 275 14.21 8.93 -6.90
CA PRO A 275 12.77 9.13 -6.84
C PRO A 275 12.32 10.26 -5.91
N TYR A 276 13.07 10.51 -4.82
CA TYR A 276 12.79 11.62 -3.91
C TYR A 276 13.07 12.97 -4.57
N ASP A 277 14.21 13.10 -5.23
CA ASP A 277 14.60 14.34 -5.90
C ASP A 277 13.69 14.65 -7.11
N GLU A 278 13.17 13.63 -7.81
CA GLU A 278 12.11 13.76 -8.81
C GLU A 278 10.85 14.42 -8.21
N PHE A 279 10.43 13.97 -7.01
CA PHE A 279 9.30 14.59 -6.30
C PHE A 279 9.60 16.04 -5.92
N GLN A 280 10.82 16.36 -5.45
CA GLN A 280 11.19 17.71 -5.10
C GLN A 280 11.17 18.63 -6.33
N GLN A 281 11.68 18.16 -7.48
CA GLN A 281 11.62 18.90 -8.74
C GLN A 281 10.19 19.14 -9.21
N TRP A 282 9.32 18.10 -9.15
CA TRP A 282 7.93 18.23 -9.57
C TRP A 282 7.21 19.40 -8.89
N LYS A 283 7.49 19.70 -7.63
CA LYS A 283 6.89 20.81 -6.90
C LYS A 283 7.19 22.18 -7.50
N HIS A 284 8.31 22.31 -8.22
CA HIS A 284 8.69 23.55 -8.91
C HIS A 284 8.00 23.75 -10.27
N GLN A 285 7.23 22.77 -10.74
CA GLN A 285 6.51 22.93 -12.00
C GLN A 285 5.50 24.10 -11.89
N SER A 286 5.50 24.99 -12.92
CA SER A 286 4.78 26.27 -12.87
C SER A 286 3.28 26.19 -12.54
N SER A 287 2.60 25.10 -12.92
CA SER A 287 1.19 24.88 -12.60
C SER A 287 0.95 24.31 -11.20
N ILE A 288 2.00 23.92 -10.50
CA ILE A 288 1.98 23.32 -9.14
C ILE A 288 2.50 24.32 -8.11
N ILE A 289 3.68 24.92 -8.35
CA ILE A 289 4.36 25.82 -7.40
C ILE A 289 3.46 26.96 -6.93
N LYS A 290 2.61 27.49 -7.80
CA LYS A 290 1.66 28.56 -7.47
C LYS A 290 0.75 28.27 -6.27
N TYR A 291 0.49 26.99 -5.96
CA TYR A 291 -0.28 26.58 -4.78
C TYR A 291 0.58 26.45 -3.53
N LEU A 292 1.90 26.21 -3.70
CA LEU A 292 2.83 25.91 -2.62
C LEU A 292 3.63 27.15 -2.15
N GLU A 293 3.68 28.23 -2.95
CA GLU A 293 4.33 29.46 -2.56
C GLU A 293 3.61 30.09 -1.36
N GLY A 294 4.37 30.31 -0.26
CA GLY A 294 3.80 30.81 1.00
C GLY A 294 3.00 29.79 1.83
N ALA A 295 2.82 28.59 1.34
CA ALA A 295 2.19 27.49 2.07
C ALA A 295 3.17 26.84 3.06
N LYS A 296 2.63 26.08 4.02
CA LYS A 296 3.42 25.41 5.05
C LYS A 296 3.34 23.89 4.89
N ARG A 297 4.47 23.23 4.75
CA ARG A 297 4.55 21.76 4.81
C ARG A 297 4.35 21.28 6.24
N VAL A 298 3.39 20.37 6.44
CA VAL A 298 2.97 19.86 7.76
C VAL A 298 3.50 18.46 8.02
N SER A 299 3.47 17.58 7.01
CA SER A 299 3.84 16.18 7.17
C SER A 299 4.46 15.63 5.89
N TYR A 300 5.20 14.56 6.03
CA TYR A 300 5.86 13.83 4.94
C TYR A 300 5.79 12.33 5.19
N GLY A 301 5.83 11.54 4.14
CA GLY A 301 6.04 10.11 4.22
C GLY A 301 6.29 9.50 2.86
N ALA A 302 6.85 8.29 2.88
CA ALA A 302 7.09 7.50 1.69
C ALA A 302 6.54 6.08 1.90
N ARG A 303 6.02 5.46 0.83
CA ARG A 303 5.50 4.10 0.89
C ARG A 303 5.64 3.38 -0.44
N ALA A 304 5.98 2.10 -0.36
CA ALA A 304 5.88 1.23 -1.52
C ALA A 304 4.41 0.98 -1.88
N LEU A 305 4.15 0.87 -3.18
CA LEU A 305 2.84 0.59 -3.76
C LEU A 305 2.99 -0.59 -4.71
N ILE A 306 1.96 -1.43 -4.81
CA ILE A 306 1.89 -2.47 -5.84
C ILE A 306 1.30 -1.92 -7.13
N LYS A 307 1.74 -2.45 -8.27
CA LYS A 307 1.20 -2.06 -9.58
C LYS A 307 1.05 -3.23 -10.58
N GLY A 308 1.32 -4.47 -10.16
CA GLY A 308 1.30 -5.64 -11.03
C GLY A 308 -0.07 -5.96 -11.62
N GLY A 309 -1.14 -5.70 -10.88
CA GLY A 309 -2.51 -5.94 -11.34
C GLY A 309 -2.91 -7.41 -11.29
N LEU A 310 -3.95 -7.78 -12.07
CA LEU A 310 -4.60 -9.09 -12.00
C LEU A 310 -3.64 -10.27 -12.25
N GLN A 311 -2.69 -10.12 -13.18
CA GLN A 311 -1.75 -11.19 -13.56
C GLN A 311 -0.74 -11.54 -12.46
N SER A 312 -0.51 -10.60 -11.54
CA SER A 312 0.46 -10.74 -10.43
C SER A 312 -0.20 -11.13 -9.11
N LEU A 313 -1.53 -11.33 -9.09
CA LEU A 313 -2.20 -11.84 -7.89
C LEU A 313 -1.75 -13.28 -7.60
N PRO A 314 -1.20 -13.57 -6.41
CA PRO A 314 -0.90 -14.94 -6.01
C PRO A 314 -2.19 -15.73 -5.82
N LYS A 315 -2.11 -17.03 -5.57
CA LYS A 315 -3.17 -17.77 -4.91
C LYS A 315 -3.37 -17.13 -3.54
N MET A 316 -4.59 -16.70 -3.23
CA MET A 316 -4.84 -15.84 -2.06
C MET A 316 -5.20 -16.63 -0.80
N ASN A 317 -5.32 -17.95 -0.90
CA ASN A 317 -5.54 -18.85 0.22
C ASN A 317 -4.32 -19.76 0.44
N PHE A 318 -4.11 -20.13 1.70
CA PHE A 318 -3.09 -21.08 2.12
C PHE A 318 -3.60 -21.89 3.32
N PRO A 319 -2.99 -23.03 3.67
CA PRO A 319 -3.44 -23.82 4.83
C PRO A 319 -3.48 -22.99 6.11
N GLY A 320 -4.68 -22.76 6.65
CA GLY A 320 -4.93 -21.99 7.87
C GLY A 320 -5.10 -20.48 7.67
N GLY A 321 -5.16 -19.95 6.43
CA GLY A 321 -5.35 -18.51 6.29
C GLY A 321 -5.49 -17.95 4.87
N LEU A 322 -5.59 -16.62 4.81
CA LEU A 322 -5.87 -15.83 3.61
C LEU A 322 -4.96 -14.60 3.49
N LEU A 323 -4.67 -14.20 2.25
CA LEU A 323 -4.06 -12.91 1.88
C LEU A 323 -5.16 -11.94 1.46
N VAL A 324 -5.18 -10.71 2.00
CA VAL A 324 -6.16 -9.69 1.64
C VAL A 324 -5.53 -8.34 1.31
N GLY A 325 -6.23 -7.50 0.58
CA GLY A 325 -5.80 -6.16 0.23
C GLY A 325 -4.49 -6.15 -0.57
N ASP A 326 -3.62 -5.20 -0.24
CA ASP A 326 -2.34 -5.04 -0.93
C ASP A 326 -1.31 -6.12 -0.57
N ASN A 327 -1.58 -6.94 0.44
CA ASN A 327 -0.79 -8.13 0.70
C ASN A 327 -0.98 -9.18 -0.41
N ALA A 328 -2.20 -9.27 -0.96
CA ALA A 328 -2.51 -10.06 -2.15
C ALA A 328 -2.21 -9.30 -3.46
N GLY A 329 -2.36 -7.97 -3.49
CA GLY A 329 -2.11 -7.19 -4.70
C GLY A 329 -3.35 -6.56 -5.34
N THR A 330 -4.36 -6.15 -4.56
CA THR A 330 -5.67 -5.75 -5.08
C THR A 330 -5.76 -4.29 -5.55
N LEU A 331 -4.68 -3.51 -5.51
CA LEU A 331 -4.67 -2.11 -5.96
C LEU A 331 -5.06 -1.99 -7.45
N ASN A 332 -6.01 -1.12 -7.77
CA ASN A 332 -6.27 -0.69 -9.14
C ASN A 332 -5.34 0.48 -9.52
N PHE A 333 -4.15 0.16 -10.01
CA PHE A 333 -3.11 1.13 -10.31
C PHE A 333 -3.55 2.21 -11.33
N PRO A 334 -4.21 1.89 -12.47
CA PRO A 334 -4.69 2.91 -13.41
C PRO A 334 -5.67 3.92 -12.81
N ARG A 335 -6.43 3.54 -11.81
CA ARG A 335 -7.33 4.45 -11.09
C ARG A 335 -6.66 5.20 -9.95
N ILE A 336 -5.42 4.82 -9.58
CA ILE A 336 -4.72 5.30 -8.39
C ILE A 336 -5.59 5.08 -7.13
N LYS A 337 -6.30 3.97 -7.07
CA LYS A 337 -7.23 3.62 -5.99
C LYS A 337 -7.06 2.17 -5.57
N GLY A 338 -6.85 1.95 -4.28
CA GLY A 338 -6.67 0.63 -3.70
C GLY A 338 -7.52 0.40 -2.44
N THR A 339 -7.97 1.48 -1.78
CA THR A 339 -8.67 1.35 -0.50
C THR A 339 -9.98 0.58 -0.64
N HIS A 340 -10.82 0.90 -1.63
CA HIS A 340 -12.09 0.23 -1.87
C HIS A 340 -11.92 -1.25 -2.26
N THR A 341 -10.90 -1.56 -3.06
CA THR A 341 -10.58 -2.94 -3.44
C THR A 341 -10.02 -3.73 -2.27
N ALA A 342 -9.16 -3.11 -1.44
CA ALA A 342 -8.64 -3.70 -0.23
C ALA A 342 -9.77 -4.01 0.79
N MET A 343 -10.69 -3.07 1.02
CA MET A 343 -11.85 -3.27 1.88
C MET A 343 -12.71 -4.44 1.39
N LYS A 344 -13.06 -4.45 0.09
CA LYS A 344 -13.92 -5.52 -0.46
C LYS A 344 -13.24 -6.88 -0.43
N SER A 345 -11.92 -6.96 -0.67
CA SER A 345 -11.19 -8.23 -0.52
C SER A 345 -11.29 -8.78 0.91
N GLY A 346 -11.19 -7.89 1.90
CA GLY A 346 -11.40 -8.24 3.31
C GLY A 346 -12.82 -8.73 3.61
N MET A 347 -13.83 -8.08 3.03
CA MET A 347 -15.23 -8.52 3.18
C MET A 347 -15.45 -9.92 2.60
N ILE A 348 -14.91 -10.19 1.41
CA ILE A 348 -15.00 -11.52 0.77
C ILE A 348 -14.28 -12.58 1.61
N ALA A 349 -13.11 -12.23 2.18
CA ALA A 349 -12.39 -13.12 3.09
C ALA A 349 -13.21 -13.44 4.34
N ALA A 350 -13.88 -12.44 4.93
CA ALA A 350 -14.77 -12.63 6.06
C ALA A 350 -15.94 -13.57 5.74
N GLU A 351 -16.58 -13.39 4.58
CA GLU A 351 -17.67 -14.22 4.10
C GLU A 351 -17.22 -15.68 3.95
N SER A 352 -16.04 -15.92 3.37
CA SER A 352 -15.48 -17.25 3.16
C SER A 352 -15.04 -17.93 4.48
N ILE A 353 -14.44 -17.19 5.41
CA ILE A 353 -14.09 -17.69 6.74
C ILE A 353 -15.35 -18.06 7.53
N PHE A 354 -16.34 -17.17 7.48
CA PHE A 354 -17.60 -17.40 8.20
C PHE A 354 -18.30 -18.68 7.74
N GLU A 355 -18.38 -18.89 6.43
CA GLU A 355 -18.96 -20.10 5.86
C GLU A 355 -18.23 -21.36 6.35
N SER A 356 -16.90 -21.34 6.35
CA SER A 356 -16.09 -22.45 6.86
C SER A 356 -16.28 -22.71 8.38
N LEU A 357 -16.41 -21.65 9.18
CA LEU A 357 -16.64 -21.77 10.62
C LEU A 357 -18.02 -22.35 10.96
N VAL A 358 -19.07 -21.93 10.22
CA VAL A 358 -20.45 -22.39 10.45
C VAL A 358 -20.62 -23.84 10.01
N ASN A 359 -20.05 -24.24 8.89
CA ASN A 359 -20.13 -25.59 8.36
C ASN A 359 -19.38 -26.64 9.21
N LYS A 360 -18.57 -26.19 10.19
CA LYS A 360 -17.75 -27.05 11.06
C LYS A 360 -16.92 -28.07 10.25
N GLU A 361 -16.44 -27.67 9.11
CA GLU A 361 -15.59 -28.49 8.28
C GLU A 361 -14.29 -28.82 9.03
N SER A 362 -13.88 -30.09 9.01
CA SER A 362 -12.63 -30.53 9.65
C SER A 362 -11.41 -29.89 9.04
N GLU A 363 -11.47 -29.52 7.75
CA GLU A 363 -10.52 -28.69 7.04
C GLU A 363 -11.28 -27.58 6.31
N PRO A 364 -11.00 -26.30 6.65
CA PRO A 364 -11.68 -25.18 6.02
C PRO A 364 -11.40 -25.11 4.52
N ASN A 365 -12.45 -25.19 3.71
CA ASN A 365 -12.35 -24.99 2.27
C ASN A 365 -12.19 -23.51 1.94
N LEU A 366 -10.95 -23.01 1.99
CA LEU A 366 -10.66 -21.62 1.65
C LEU A 366 -10.59 -21.34 0.13
N GLU A 367 -10.79 -22.36 -0.73
CA GLU A 367 -10.86 -22.17 -2.19
C GLU A 367 -12.09 -21.32 -2.57
N ILE A 368 -13.13 -21.36 -1.75
CA ILE A 368 -14.32 -20.53 -1.89
C ILE A 368 -13.99 -19.01 -1.90
N TYR A 369 -12.89 -18.62 -1.26
CA TYR A 369 -12.43 -17.22 -1.30
C TYR A 369 -12.04 -16.80 -2.73
N GLU A 370 -11.33 -17.64 -3.47
CA GLU A 370 -10.95 -17.32 -4.86
C GLU A 370 -12.16 -17.35 -5.80
N GLU A 371 -13.11 -18.24 -5.57
CA GLU A 371 -14.36 -18.28 -6.33
C GLU A 371 -15.18 -17.02 -6.09
N ASN A 372 -15.38 -16.64 -4.84
CA ASN A 372 -16.08 -15.41 -4.45
C ASN A 372 -15.36 -14.16 -4.96
N PHE A 373 -14.02 -14.12 -4.90
CA PHE A 373 -13.23 -13.03 -5.46
C PHE A 373 -13.42 -12.94 -6.98
N SER A 374 -13.33 -14.05 -7.70
CA SER A 374 -13.45 -14.08 -9.18
C SER A 374 -14.83 -13.65 -9.68
N SER A 375 -15.88 -13.92 -8.91
CA SER A 375 -17.25 -13.50 -9.22
C SER A 375 -17.53 -12.04 -8.87
N SER A 376 -16.71 -11.44 -8.01
CA SER A 376 -16.88 -10.11 -7.44
C SER A 376 -16.65 -8.96 -8.45
N TRP A 377 -17.05 -7.76 -8.03
CA TRP A 377 -16.76 -6.55 -8.81
C TRP A 377 -15.28 -6.15 -8.78
N ILE A 378 -14.49 -6.56 -7.75
CA ILE A 378 -13.05 -6.32 -7.73
C ILE A 378 -12.39 -6.99 -8.92
N HIS A 379 -12.63 -8.28 -9.11
CA HIS A 379 -12.07 -9.03 -10.22
C HIS A 379 -12.43 -8.38 -11.56
N LYS A 380 -13.70 -7.98 -11.75
CA LYS A 380 -14.16 -7.28 -12.95
C LYS A 380 -13.43 -5.95 -13.17
N GLU A 381 -13.15 -5.22 -12.09
CA GLU A 381 -12.43 -3.95 -12.13
C GLU A 381 -10.95 -4.17 -12.49
N LEU A 382 -10.27 -5.09 -11.82
CA LEU A 382 -8.88 -5.44 -12.11
C LEU A 382 -8.73 -6.04 -13.52
N HIS A 383 -9.71 -6.84 -13.97
CA HIS A 383 -9.70 -7.39 -15.32
C HIS A 383 -9.76 -6.30 -16.41
N LYS A 384 -10.52 -5.23 -16.20
CA LYS A 384 -10.51 -4.08 -17.12
C LYS A 384 -9.16 -3.38 -17.17
N ALA A 385 -8.44 -3.36 -16.07
CA ALA A 385 -7.14 -2.71 -15.93
C ALA A 385 -5.93 -3.60 -16.34
N ARG A 386 -6.15 -4.89 -16.62
CA ARG A 386 -5.11 -5.92 -16.72
C ARG A 386 -3.98 -5.66 -17.72
N ASN A 387 -4.27 -4.96 -18.82
CA ASN A 387 -3.26 -4.65 -19.83
C ASN A 387 -2.49 -3.36 -19.56
N TRP A 388 -2.89 -2.57 -18.57
CA TRP A 388 -2.28 -1.27 -18.30
C TRP A 388 -0.80 -1.39 -17.96
N ASN A 389 -0.46 -2.14 -16.90
CA ASN A 389 0.94 -2.29 -16.49
C ASN A 389 1.81 -2.97 -17.56
N PRO A 390 1.41 -4.07 -18.21
CA PRO A 390 2.19 -4.68 -19.28
C PRO A 390 2.45 -3.74 -20.48
N LEU A 391 1.49 -2.88 -20.83
CA LEU A 391 1.68 -1.89 -21.90
C LEU A 391 2.72 -0.85 -21.53
N LEU A 392 2.68 -0.33 -20.30
CA LEU A 392 3.65 0.65 -19.80
C LEU A 392 5.04 0.04 -19.68
N HIS A 393 5.14 -1.14 -19.11
CA HIS A 393 6.41 -1.86 -18.91
C HIS A 393 7.10 -2.18 -20.25
N ARG A 394 6.35 -2.65 -21.24
CA ARG A 394 6.89 -3.07 -22.55
C ARG A 394 7.20 -1.91 -23.48
N PHE A 395 6.36 -0.88 -23.52
CA PHE A 395 6.43 0.21 -24.50
C PHE A 395 6.84 1.56 -23.91
N GLY A 396 7.07 1.64 -22.59
CA GLY A 396 7.57 2.82 -21.90
C GLY A 396 6.58 3.98 -21.79
N PRO A 397 7.08 5.17 -21.38
CA PRO A 397 6.22 6.29 -20.94
C PRO A 397 5.40 6.94 -22.04
N TYR A 398 5.82 6.89 -23.29
CA TYR A 398 5.13 7.57 -24.40
C TYR A 398 4.17 6.62 -25.13
N LEU A 399 4.72 5.60 -25.76
CA LEU A 399 3.91 4.65 -26.54
C LEU A 399 3.05 3.77 -25.63
N GLY A 400 3.58 3.35 -24.47
CA GLY A 400 2.83 2.56 -23.49
C GLY A 400 1.61 3.30 -22.95
N VAL A 401 1.77 4.58 -22.57
CA VAL A 401 0.65 5.43 -22.11
C VAL A 401 -0.39 5.63 -23.22
N LEU A 402 0.05 5.85 -24.46
CA LEU A 402 -0.87 5.98 -25.60
C LEU A 402 -1.67 4.70 -25.82
N LEU A 403 -1.02 3.54 -25.87
CA LEU A 403 -1.68 2.25 -26.08
C LEU A 403 -2.61 1.88 -24.91
N ALA A 404 -2.19 2.13 -23.67
CA ALA A 404 -3.03 1.94 -22.49
C ALA A 404 -4.23 2.89 -22.49
N GLY A 405 -4.07 4.12 -22.94
CA GLY A 405 -5.17 5.07 -23.15
C GLY A 405 -6.16 4.57 -24.20
N ILE A 406 -5.68 4.04 -25.32
CA ILE A 406 -6.51 3.43 -26.37
C ILE A 406 -7.30 2.23 -25.83
N ASP A 407 -6.64 1.33 -25.08
CA ASP A 407 -7.30 0.19 -24.44
C ASP A 407 -8.45 0.66 -23.53
N GLN A 408 -8.19 1.64 -22.68
CA GLN A 408 -9.18 2.13 -21.72
C GLN A 408 -10.29 2.97 -22.35
N PHE A 409 -9.97 3.79 -23.35
CA PHE A 409 -10.93 4.69 -23.99
C PHE A 409 -11.78 4.00 -25.06
N LEU A 410 -11.14 3.33 -26.04
CA LEU A 410 -11.84 2.71 -27.15
C LEU A 410 -12.39 1.33 -26.79
N PHE A 411 -11.57 0.50 -26.17
CA PHE A 411 -11.92 -0.89 -25.86
C PHE A 411 -12.50 -1.08 -24.45
N ARG A 412 -12.42 -0.05 -23.59
CA ARG A 412 -12.90 -0.09 -22.19
C ARG A 412 -12.31 -1.26 -21.38
N GLY A 413 -11.05 -1.60 -21.65
CA GLY A 413 -10.36 -2.76 -21.06
C GLY A 413 -10.88 -4.11 -21.52
N LYS A 414 -11.60 -4.20 -22.66
CA LYS A 414 -12.22 -5.42 -23.19
C LYS A 414 -11.45 -6.05 -24.35
N LEU A 415 -10.18 -5.73 -24.52
CA LEU A 415 -9.36 -6.44 -25.51
C LEU A 415 -9.44 -7.96 -25.28
N PRO A 416 -9.50 -8.79 -26.37
CA PRO A 416 -9.69 -10.24 -26.20
C PRO A 416 -8.46 -10.99 -25.72
N PHE A 417 -7.35 -10.29 -25.48
CA PHE A 417 -6.09 -10.85 -25.02
C PHE A 417 -5.62 -10.18 -23.72
N THR A 418 -4.79 -10.89 -22.98
CA THR A 418 -4.11 -10.40 -21.77
C THR A 418 -2.61 -10.40 -22.04
N LEU A 419 -2.00 -9.23 -21.90
CA LEU A 419 -0.55 -9.07 -21.98
C LEU A 419 0.10 -9.47 -20.67
N ARG A 420 1.36 -9.90 -20.74
CA ARG A 420 2.18 -10.29 -19.58
C ARG A 420 3.37 -9.34 -19.45
N ALA A 421 3.75 -9.05 -18.18
CA ALA A 421 4.98 -8.35 -17.80
C ALA A 421 5.83 -9.31 -16.96
N THR A 422 6.80 -9.98 -17.62
CA THR A 422 7.52 -11.11 -17.04
C THR A 422 8.83 -10.73 -16.36
N ASP A 423 9.35 -9.54 -16.64
CA ASP A 423 10.61 -9.08 -16.07
C ASP A 423 10.37 -8.41 -14.74
N PRO A 424 10.96 -8.88 -13.62
CA PRO A 424 10.81 -8.23 -12.33
C PRO A 424 11.51 -6.87 -12.30
N ASP A 425 11.03 -5.94 -11.47
CA ASP A 425 11.53 -4.56 -11.42
C ASP A 425 13.05 -4.45 -11.29
N HIS A 426 13.67 -5.27 -10.45
CA HIS A 426 15.12 -5.24 -10.24
C HIS A 426 15.94 -5.66 -11.46
N ALA A 427 15.37 -6.41 -12.39
CA ALA A 427 16.03 -6.82 -13.63
C ALA A 427 16.03 -5.72 -14.70
N CYS A 428 15.27 -4.63 -14.48
CA CYS A 428 15.17 -3.51 -15.41
C CYS A 428 16.34 -2.51 -15.30
N LEU A 429 17.09 -2.53 -14.18
CA LEU A 429 18.20 -1.61 -13.95
C LEU A 429 19.37 -1.90 -14.88
N GLU A 430 19.83 -0.84 -15.55
CA GLU A 430 21.04 -0.87 -16.37
C GLU A 430 22.28 -0.55 -15.52
N GLU A 431 23.47 -0.88 -16.03
CA GLU A 431 24.74 -0.55 -15.39
C GLU A 431 24.93 0.96 -15.30
N ALA A 432 25.31 1.48 -14.13
CA ALA A 432 25.44 2.93 -13.88
C ALA A 432 26.39 3.64 -14.85
N ASP A 433 27.46 2.97 -15.30
CA ASP A 433 28.46 3.54 -16.22
C ASP A 433 27.90 3.74 -17.63
N LYS A 434 26.82 3.03 -17.99
CA LYS A 434 26.17 3.12 -19.31
C LYS A 434 25.05 4.17 -19.33
N MET A 435 24.66 4.70 -18.17
CA MET A 435 23.52 5.59 -18.07
C MET A 435 23.94 7.03 -17.78
N PRO A 436 23.20 8.01 -18.33
CA PRO A 436 23.51 9.43 -18.08
C PRO A 436 23.25 9.79 -16.62
N LYS A 437 24.14 10.57 -16.04
CA LYS A 437 23.92 11.18 -14.72
C LYS A 437 22.79 12.20 -14.80
N ILE A 438 21.95 12.21 -13.77
CA ILE A 438 20.85 13.18 -13.63
C ILE A 438 21.29 14.22 -12.61
N PRO A 439 21.49 15.50 -13.01
CA PRO A 439 21.79 16.56 -12.07
C PRO A 439 20.51 17.03 -11.38
N TYR A 440 20.48 16.92 -10.05
CA TYR A 440 19.39 17.46 -9.25
C TYR A 440 19.76 18.80 -8.62
N PRO A 441 18.90 19.83 -8.67
CA PRO A 441 19.12 21.09 -8.00
C PRO A 441 19.10 20.91 -6.47
N LYS A 442 19.82 21.75 -5.76
CA LYS A 442 19.73 21.77 -4.29
C LYS A 442 18.35 22.26 -3.88
N PRO A 443 17.75 21.65 -2.83
CA PRO A 443 16.48 22.11 -2.27
C PRO A 443 16.57 23.57 -1.79
N ASP A 444 15.50 24.35 -2.00
CA ASP A 444 15.42 25.77 -1.63
C ASP A 444 15.00 26.00 -0.17
N GLY A 445 14.57 24.95 0.55
CA GLY A 445 14.08 25.04 1.92
C GLY A 445 12.71 25.72 2.08
N LYS A 446 12.01 25.99 0.98
CA LYS A 446 10.69 26.64 0.95
C LYS A 446 9.64 25.74 0.31
N VAL A 447 9.86 25.32 -0.91
CA VAL A 447 9.00 24.40 -1.66
C VAL A 447 9.65 23.02 -1.76
N SER A 448 10.96 22.94 -1.91
CA SER A 448 11.73 21.70 -1.92
C SER A 448 12.62 21.59 -0.68
N PHE A 449 12.82 20.38 -0.18
CA PHE A 449 13.49 20.09 1.07
C PHE A 449 14.46 18.91 0.92
N ASP A 450 15.47 18.87 1.81
CA ASP A 450 16.37 17.73 1.91
C ASP A 450 15.69 16.50 2.57
N LYS A 451 16.34 15.34 2.43
CA LYS A 451 15.84 14.07 2.97
C LYS A 451 15.73 14.07 4.50
N LEU A 452 16.71 14.67 5.20
CA LEU A 452 16.72 14.70 6.67
C LEU A 452 15.54 15.50 7.24
N SER A 453 15.28 16.69 6.68
CA SER A 453 14.12 17.52 7.05
C SER A 453 12.80 16.80 6.80
N SER A 454 12.75 15.95 5.77
CA SER A 454 11.55 15.17 5.44
C SER A 454 11.36 13.99 6.38
N VAL A 455 12.44 13.28 6.74
CA VAL A 455 12.38 12.19 7.73
C VAL A 455 11.90 12.69 9.08
N PHE A 456 12.36 13.87 9.52
CA PHE A 456 11.88 14.49 10.76
C PHE A 456 10.35 14.68 10.74
N LEU A 457 9.77 15.12 9.61
CA LEU A 457 8.33 15.31 9.45
C LEU A 457 7.54 14.00 9.20
N SER A 458 8.23 12.88 9.02
CA SER A 458 7.56 11.57 8.88
C SER A 458 7.01 11.04 10.20
N ASN A 459 7.40 11.66 11.31
CA ASN A 459 7.09 11.23 12.66
C ASN A 459 7.52 9.78 12.95
N THR A 460 8.54 9.30 12.21
CA THR A 460 9.13 7.99 12.44
C THR A 460 10.02 8.05 13.68
N ASN A 461 9.69 7.24 14.68
CA ASN A 461 10.45 7.17 15.93
C ASN A 461 10.97 5.75 16.15
N HIS A 462 12.29 5.62 16.30
CA HIS A 462 12.97 4.38 16.58
C HIS A 462 13.93 4.57 17.77
N ALA A 463 14.07 3.54 18.60
CA ALA A 463 15.12 3.54 19.61
C ALA A 463 16.49 3.44 18.92
N GLU A 464 17.48 4.25 19.36
CA GLU A 464 18.84 4.17 18.82
C GLU A 464 19.45 2.77 18.96
N ASP A 465 19.18 2.15 20.10
CA ASP A 465 19.66 0.80 20.43
C ASP A 465 18.52 -0.22 20.26
N GLN A 466 18.27 -0.58 19.01
CA GLN A 466 17.36 -1.65 18.58
C GLN A 466 17.95 -2.40 17.38
N PRO A 467 17.48 -3.62 17.05
CA PRO A 467 17.93 -4.33 15.87
C PRO A 467 17.71 -3.50 14.58
N CYS A 468 18.71 -3.51 13.68
CA CYS A 468 18.62 -2.81 12.41
C CYS A 468 17.50 -3.38 11.54
N HIS A 469 16.68 -2.49 10.95
CA HIS A 469 15.65 -2.87 10.00
C HIS A 469 16.18 -3.34 8.64
N LEU A 470 17.38 -2.84 8.27
CA LEU A 470 18.07 -3.20 7.03
C LEU A 470 19.33 -4.00 7.39
N VAL A 471 19.44 -5.19 6.85
CA VAL A 471 20.62 -6.03 7.00
C VAL A 471 21.22 -6.28 5.63
N LEU A 472 22.53 -6.01 5.47
CA LEU A 472 23.24 -6.33 4.24
C LEU A 472 23.40 -7.84 4.14
N LYS A 473 22.88 -8.44 3.06
CA LYS A 473 23.07 -9.86 2.76
C LYS A 473 24.55 -10.22 2.57
N ASP A 474 25.27 -9.33 1.90
CA ASP A 474 26.72 -9.44 1.68
C ASP A 474 27.42 -8.18 2.16
N LYS A 475 28.13 -8.29 3.29
CA LYS A 475 28.88 -7.17 3.88
C LYS A 475 30.05 -6.70 3.01
N SER A 476 30.54 -7.50 2.08
CA SER A 476 31.62 -7.12 1.15
C SER A 476 31.17 -6.05 0.15
N LEU A 477 29.87 -5.96 -0.12
CA LEU A 477 29.28 -4.95 -1.00
C LEU A 477 29.36 -3.52 -0.43
N TYR A 478 29.54 -3.39 0.87
CA TYR A 478 29.76 -2.09 1.53
C TYR A 478 31.05 -1.39 1.08
N LEU A 479 32.04 -2.16 0.63
CA LEU A 479 33.32 -1.66 0.13
C LEU A 479 33.33 -1.36 -1.36
N LEU A 480 32.31 -1.81 -2.12
CA LEU A 480 32.15 -1.49 -3.51
C LEU A 480 31.40 -0.17 -3.65
N GLU A 481 32.09 0.86 -4.15
CA GLU A 481 31.61 2.23 -4.38
C GLU A 481 30.07 2.39 -4.51
N PHE A 482 29.53 3.40 -3.89
CA PHE A 482 28.11 3.86 -3.81
C PHE A 482 27.27 3.68 -5.09
N LYS A 483 27.90 3.44 -6.24
CA LYS A 483 27.29 3.26 -7.57
C LYS A 483 26.46 1.98 -7.74
N LYS A 484 26.64 0.96 -6.88
CA LYS A 484 25.88 -0.30 -6.92
C LYS A 484 24.80 -0.43 -5.85
N VAL A 485 24.69 0.53 -4.93
CA VAL A 485 23.83 0.45 -3.74
C VAL A 485 22.33 0.47 -4.12
N MET A 486 21.95 1.16 -5.19
CA MET A 486 20.54 1.20 -5.62
C MET A 486 20.07 -0.13 -6.22
N SER A 487 20.88 -0.79 -7.05
CA SER A 487 20.60 -2.15 -7.52
C SER A 487 20.49 -3.15 -6.37
N PHE A 488 21.27 -2.91 -5.33
CA PHE A 488 21.30 -3.72 -4.12
C PHE A 488 20.08 -3.50 -3.23
N LEU A 489 19.61 -2.26 -3.03
CA LEU A 489 18.37 -1.96 -2.29
C LEU A 489 17.16 -2.61 -2.95
N LEU A 490 17.08 -2.63 -4.27
CA LEU A 490 16.03 -3.31 -5.02
C LEU A 490 16.13 -4.84 -4.92
N ALA A 491 17.35 -5.40 -4.87
CA ALA A 491 17.57 -6.83 -4.65
C ALA A 491 17.20 -7.25 -3.21
N LEU A 492 17.48 -6.41 -2.20
CA LEU A 492 17.06 -6.61 -0.80
C LEU A 492 15.53 -6.62 -0.66
N ILE A 493 14.82 -5.89 -1.51
CA ILE A 493 13.36 -5.93 -1.57
C ILE A 493 12.85 -7.34 -1.91
N ASN A 494 13.63 -8.15 -2.56
CA ASN A 494 13.26 -9.52 -2.99
C ASN A 494 13.65 -10.64 -2.00
N ASP A 495 14.34 -10.34 -0.89
CA ASP A 495 14.78 -11.39 0.03
C ASP A 495 13.92 -11.51 1.30
N SER A 496 13.80 -12.75 1.78
CA SER A 496 12.91 -13.23 2.83
C SER A 496 13.37 -12.91 4.27
N SER A 497 13.89 -11.72 4.55
CA SER A 497 14.19 -11.31 5.94
C SER A 497 12.96 -10.72 6.64
N PRO A 498 12.66 -11.14 7.87
CA PRO A 498 11.41 -10.79 8.56
C PRO A 498 11.26 -9.33 9.00
N CYS A 499 12.21 -8.45 8.72
CA CYS A 499 12.25 -7.07 9.23
C CYS A 499 12.45 -6.03 8.13
N ILE A 500 11.62 -5.98 7.09
CA ILE A 500 11.71 -4.87 6.14
C ILE A 500 10.38 -4.12 6.05
N SER A 501 10.17 -3.24 6.99
CA SER A 501 9.41 -2.02 6.71
C SER A 501 10.40 -1.07 6.06
N ILE A 502 10.33 -0.91 4.74
CA ILE A 502 11.20 0.01 4.03
C ILE A 502 10.78 1.42 4.39
N LEU A 503 11.45 2.01 5.37
CA LEU A 503 11.60 3.44 5.49
C LEU A 503 12.84 3.80 4.68
N PHE A 504 12.65 4.38 3.51
CA PHE A 504 13.73 5.04 2.80
C PHE A 504 14.09 6.31 3.56
N LEU A 505 15.29 6.33 4.11
CA LEU A 505 16.01 7.54 4.46
C LEU A 505 16.43 8.28 3.19
#